data_5e95606d9b56ca9744574140493c771e
#
_entry.id   5e95606d9b56ca9744574140493c771e
#
_cell.length_a   1.000
_cell.length_b   1.000
_cell.length_c   1.000
_cell.angle_alpha   90.00
_cell.angle_beta   90.00
_cell.angle_gamma   90.00
#
_symmetry.space_group_name_H-M   'P 1'
#
loop_
_entity.id
_entity.type
_entity.pdbx_description
1 polymer ?
#
loop_
_entity_poly.entity_id
_entity_poly.type
_entity_poly.pdbx_seq_one_letter_code
_entity_poly.pdbx_strand_id
1 'polypeptide(L)'
;VLPKPIGAMAPMGFGSTATAIDARLAALEARPGFAQLKAVQAGRVYGIYHPFYSSVLNIVGLEYLAKFIYPAAFEDLDPGKTYADIMTRFTALPPGDAILGQQSAPHE
;
A
#
# COMPACT_ATOMS: atom_id res chain seq x y z
N VAL A 1 -9.71 -28.01 2.09
CA VAL A 1 -9.28 -26.82 2.86
C VAL A 1 -9.28 -25.61 1.93
N LEU A 2 -10.12 -24.64 2.22
CA LEU A 2 -10.10 -23.40 1.45
C LEU A 2 -8.76 -22.69 1.68
N PRO A 3 -8.07 -22.25 0.62
CA PRO A 3 -6.85 -21.47 0.78
C PRO A 3 -7.16 -20.21 1.60
N LYS A 4 -6.28 -19.89 2.55
CA LYS A 4 -6.44 -18.68 3.35
C LYS A 4 -6.49 -17.46 2.43
N PRO A 5 -7.40 -16.53 2.63
CA PRO A 5 -7.44 -15.32 1.82
C PRO A 5 -6.17 -14.52 2.05
N ILE A 6 -5.34 -14.42 1.03
CA ILE A 6 -4.02 -13.80 1.13
C ILE A 6 -4.15 -12.30 1.41
N GLY A 7 -5.09 -11.64 0.77
CA GLY A 7 -5.29 -10.20 0.94
C GLY A 7 -5.78 -9.77 2.32
N ALA A 8 -6.56 -10.63 3.01
CA ALA A 8 -7.09 -10.32 4.34
C ALA A 8 -6.09 -10.55 5.48
N MET A 9 -4.97 -11.19 5.18
CA MET A 9 -3.99 -11.62 6.19
C MET A 9 -2.73 -10.75 6.25
N ALA A 10 -2.69 -9.69 5.47
CA ALA A 10 -1.57 -8.76 5.50
C ALA A 10 -2.08 -7.40 5.97
N PRO A 11 -2.14 -7.16 7.28
CA PRO A 11 -2.50 -5.84 7.76
C PRO A 11 -1.45 -4.85 7.27
N MET A 12 -1.89 -3.86 6.52
CA MET A 12 -1.10 -2.67 6.26
C MET A 12 -1.37 -1.67 7.39
N GLY A 13 -0.41 -0.80 7.63
CA GLY A 13 -0.53 0.21 8.66
C GLY A 13 0.40 -0.04 9.84
N PHE A 14 -0.06 0.22 11.05
CA PHE A 14 0.76 0.18 12.25
C PHE A 14 1.42 -1.19 12.47
N GLY A 15 2.74 -1.20 12.63
CA GLY A 15 3.51 -2.43 12.85
C GLY A 15 3.78 -3.28 11.62
N SER A 16 3.35 -2.87 10.44
CA SER A 16 3.65 -3.57 9.19
C SER A 16 5.01 -3.14 8.64
N THR A 17 5.69 -4.05 7.95
CA THR A 17 6.94 -3.77 7.26
C THR A 17 6.76 -3.82 5.75
N ALA A 18 7.57 -3.05 5.03
CA ALA A 18 7.56 -3.07 3.56
C ALA A 18 7.79 -4.48 3.01
N THR A 19 8.76 -5.20 3.57
CA THR A 19 9.09 -6.58 3.14
C THR A 19 7.90 -7.53 3.30
N ALA A 20 7.17 -7.44 4.41
CA ALA A 20 6.00 -8.30 4.63
C ALA A 20 4.87 -7.98 3.64
N ILE A 21 4.67 -6.70 3.33
CA ILE A 21 3.65 -6.26 2.38
C ILE A 21 4.03 -6.69 0.96
N ASP A 22 5.28 -6.50 0.56
CA ASP A 22 5.78 -6.95 -0.75
C ASP A 22 5.59 -8.45 -0.95
N ALA A 23 5.91 -9.26 0.06
CA ALA A 23 5.69 -10.70 0.00
C ALA A 23 4.21 -11.06 -0.20
N ARG A 24 3.30 -10.30 0.39
CA ARG A 24 1.86 -10.52 0.24
C ARG A 24 1.34 -10.10 -1.13
N LEU A 25 1.82 -8.98 -1.64
CA LEU A 25 1.48 -8.55 -3.00
C LEU A 25 1.99 -9.55 -4.03
N ALA A 26 3.23 -10.01 -3.90
CA ALA A 26 3.80 -11.04 -4.77
C ALA A 26 2.98 -12.35 -4.72
N ALA A 27 2.55 -12.77 -3.54
CA ALA A 27 1.71 -13.95 -3.39
C ALA A 27 0.33 -13.78 -4.04
N LEU A 28 -0.22 -12.57 -4.00
CA LEU A 28 -1.48 -12.24 -4.69
C LEU A 28 -1.30 -12.32 -6.21
N GLU A 29 -0.22 -11.75 -6.72
CA GLU A 29 0.10 -11.73 -8.16
C GLU A 29 0.35 -13.14 -8.71
N ALA A 30 0.87 -14.05 -7.89
CA ALA A 30 1.12 -15.44 -8.26
C ALA A 30 -0.15 -16.30 -8.33
N ARG A 31 -1.33 -15.77 -7.99
CA ARG A 31 -2.58 -16.52 -8.08
C ARG A 31 -2.91 -16.88 -9.53
N PRO A 32 -3.56 -18.05 -9.76
CA PRO A 32 -3.97 -18.45 -11.11
C PRO A 32 -4.81 -17.35 -11.79
N GLY A 33 -4.41 -16.98 -13.02
CA GLY A 33 -5.06 -15.96 -13.81
C GLY A 33 -4.57 -14.53 -13.57
N PHE A 34 -3.93 -14.23 -12.45
CA PHE A 34 -3.44 -12.87 -12.14
C PHE A 34 -2.30 -12.44 -13.06
N ALA A 35 -1.38 -13.35 -13.39
CA ALA A 35 -0.26 -13.06 -14.28
C ALA A 35 -0.70 -12.58 -15.68
N GLN A 36 -1.93 -12.86 -16.09
CA GLN A 36 -2.50 -12.43 -17.37
C GLN A 36 -3.12 -11.03 -17.32
N LEU A 37 -3.29 -10.46 -16.13
CA LEU A 37 -3.84 -9.11 -15.97
C LEU A 37 -2.82 -8.08 -16.44
N LYS A 38 -3.29 -7.13 -17.26
CA LYS A 38 -2.43 -6.05 -17.76
C LYS A 38 -1.77 -5.25 -16.65
N ALA A 39 -2.46 -5.03 -15.54
CA ALA A 39 -1.92 -4.32 -14.39
C ALA A 39 -0.73 -5.08 -13.77
N VAL A 40 -0.83 -6.40 -13.65
CA VAL A 40 0.27 -7.24 -13.14
C VAL A 40 1.45 -7.21 -14.10
N GLN A 41 1.20 -7.37 -15.40
CA GLN A 41 2.23 -7.30 -16.43
C GLN A 41 2.95 -5.96 -16.48
N ALA A 42 2.22 -4.89 -16.20
CA ALA A 42 2.77 -3.53 -16.14
C ALA A 42 3.42 -3.17 -14.81
N GLY A 43 3.43 -4.09 -13.83
CA GLY A 43 3.95 -3.82 -12.48
C GLY A 43 3.13 -2.80 -11.69
N ARG A 44 1.83 -2.68 -11.98
CA ARG A 44 0.94 -1.70 -11.38
C ARG A 44 -0.02 -2.37 -10.39
N VAL A 45 0.53 -3.03 -9.39
CA VAL A 45 -0.21 -3.63 -8.28
C VAL A 45 0.15 -2.91 -7.00
N TYR A 46 -0.85 -2.45 -6.28
CA TYR A 46 -0.67 -1.61 -5.11
C TYR A 46 -1.52 -2.11 -3.95
N GLY A 47 -1.01 -1.92 -2.75
CA GLY A 47 -1.76 -2.14 -1.53
C GLY A 47 -2.00 -0.84 -0.80
N ILE A 48 -3.14 -0.70 -0.13
CA ILE A 48 -3.45 0.46 0.68
C ILE A 48 -4.14 0.03 1.97
N TYR A 49 -3.84 0.72 3.07
CA TYR A 49 -4.47 0.48 4.35
C TYR A 49 -5.97 0.76 4.28
N HIS A 50 -6.78 -0.29 4.44
CA HIS A 50 -8.22 -0.21 4.21
C HIS A 50 -8.93 0.84 5.07
N PRO A 51 -8.67 0.97 6.38
CA PRO A 51 -9.36 1.95 7.21
C PRO A 51 -8.99 3.42 6.96
N PHE A 52 -8.16 3.74 5.97
CA PHE A 52 -7.78 5.13 5.70
C PHE A 52 -8.99 6.04 5.49
N TYR A 53 -10.03 5.54 4.85
CA TYR A 53 -11.21 6.34 4.46
C TYR A 53 -12.03 6.84 5.65
N SER A 54 -11.96 6.19 6.78
CA SER A 54 -12.74 6.51 7.99
C SER A 54 -11.91 7.17 9.10
N SER A 55 -10.72 7.66 8.79
CA SER A 55 -9.80 8.25 9.77
C SER A 55 -9.19 9.55 9.27
N VAL A 56 -8.40 10.21 10.11
CA VAL A 56 -7.60 11.38 9.75
C VAL A 56 -6.57 11.07 8.67
N LEU A 57 -6.28 9.80 8.42
CA LEU A 57 -5.38 9.34 7.37
C LEU A 57 -6.02 9.36 5.98
N ASN A 58 -7.27 9.79 5.87
CA ASN A 58 -7.99 9.90 4.61
C ASN A 58 -7.21 10.68 3.55
N ILE A 59 -6.64 11.83 3.93
CA ILE A 59 -5.86 12.65 3.00
C ILE A 59 -4.62 11.91 2.48
N VAL A 60 -3.94 11.16 3.34
CA VAL A 60 -2.77 10.36 2.96
C VAL A 60 -3.17 9.26 1.97
N GLY A 61 -4.28 8.58 2.23
CA GLY A 61 -4.83 7.57 1.33
C GLY A 61 -5.19 8.16 -0.04
N LEU A 62 -5.80 9.34 -0.08
CA LEU A 62 -6.10 10.04 -1.33
C LEU A 62 -4.84 10.43 -2.10
N GLU A 63 -3.79 10.88 -1.43
CA GLU A 63 -2.51 11.17 -2.06
C GLU A 63 -1.88 9.91 -2.68
N TYR A 64 -1.90 8.78 -1.97
CA TYR A 64 -1.46 7.50 -2.51
C TYR A 64 -2.26 7.08 -3.75
N LEU A 65 -3.58 7.15 -3.68
CA LEU A 65 -4.44 6.81 -4.82
C LEU A 65 -4.16 7.70 -6.03
N ALA A 66 -3.99 9.00 -5.83
CA ALA A 66 -3.65 9.94 -6.89
C ALA A 66 -2.33 9.55 -7.58
N LYS A 67 -1.30 9.23 -6.81
CA LYS A 67 0.00 8.79 -7.35
C LYS A 67 -0.09 7.45 -8.06
N PHE A 68 -0.87 6.50 -7.53
CA PHE A 68 -1.01 5.19 -8.16
C PHE A 68 -1.73 5.27 -9.52
N ILE A 69 -2.73 6.13 -9.62
CA ILE A 69 -3.52 6.29 -10.84
C ILE A 69 -2.81 7.18 -11.85
N TYR A 70 -2.26 8.31 -11.41
CA TYR A 70 -1.62 9.32 -12.27
C TYR A 70 -0.24 9.71 -11.76
N PRO A 71 0.75 8.81 -11.80
CA PRO A 71 2.06 9.05 -11.20
C PRO A 71 2.76 10.30 -11.74
N ALA A 72 2.67 10.57 -13.04
CA ALA A 72 3.33 11.71 -13.65
C ALA A 72 2.69 13.06 -13.26
N ALA A 73 1.37 13.07 -13.04
CA ALA A 73 0.65 14.29 -12.66
C ALA A 73 0.88 14.69 -11.19
N PHE A 74 1.26 13.74 -10.35
CA PHE A 74 1.40 13.94 -8.91
C PHE A 74 2.81 13.58 -8.41
N GLU A 75 3.83 13.86 -9.20
CA GLU A 75 5.22 13.61 -8.82
C GLU A 75 5.65 14.35 -7.56
N ASP A 76 5.11 15.55 -7.36
CA ASP A 76 5.42 16.43 -6.24
C ASP A 76 4.75 16.02 -4.93
N LEU A 77 3.77 15.11 -4.95
CA LEU A 77 3.17 14.58 -3.74
C LEU A 77 4.07 13.55 -3.07
N ASP A 78 4.20 13.67 -1.75
CA ASP A 78 4.91 12.71 -0.91
C ASP A 78 3.99 12.22 0.22
N PRO A 79 3.15 11.21 -0.05
CA PRO A 79 2.22 10.70 0.96
C PRO A 79 2.91 10.11 2.19
N GLY A 80 4.11 9.54 2.02
CA GLY A 80 4.89 9.03 3.15
C GLY A 80 5.29 10.15 4.11
N LYS A 81 5.66 11.31 3.58
CA LYS A 81 5.98 12.50 4.38
C LYS A 81 4.73 13.05 5.08
N THR A 82 3.62 13.14 4.38
CA THR A 82 2.34 13.58 4.96
C THR A 82 1.95 12.66 6.12
N TYR A 83 2.06 11.35 5.94
CA TYR A 83 1.80 10.37 6.99
C TYR A 83 2.71 10.59 8.21
N ALA A 84 4.02 10.71 7.98
CA ALA A 84 4.99 10.92 9.06
C ALA A 84 4.71 12.24 9.82
N ASP A 85 4.38 13.30 9.12
CA ASP A 85 4.04 14.60 9.71
C ASP A 85 2.78 14.48 10.60
N ILE A 86 1.74 13.80 10.14
CA ILE A 86 0.53 13.58 10.94
C ILE A 86 0.86 12.79 12.21
N MET A 87 1.58 11.69 12.06
CA MET A 87 1.93 10.83 13.21
C MET A 87 2.79 11.58 14.23
N THR A 88 3.75 12.35 13.77
CA THR A 88 4.67 13.09 14.64
C THR A 88 4.00 14.25 15.36
N ARG A 89 3.12 14.98 14.66
CA ARG A 89 2.52 16.21 15.19
C ARG A 89 1.28 15.96 16.04
N PHE A 90 0.48 14.95 15.70
CA PHE A 90 -0.86 14.81 16.24
C PHE A 90 -1.12 13.50 16.97
N THR A 91 -0.14 12.61 17.03
CA THR A 91 -0.27 11.35 17.76
C THR A 91 0.91 11.11 18.70
N ALA A 92 0.71 10.23 19.66
CA ALA A 92 1.78 9.74 20.53
C ALA A 92 2.46 8.48 19.96
N LEU A 93 2.00 8.00 18.79
CA LEU A 93 2.54 6.82 18.14
C LEU A 93 3.69 7.22 17.22
N PRO A 94 4.82 6.50 17.23
CA PRO A 94 5.88 6.71 16.25
C PRO A 94 5.37 6.31 14.87
N PRO A 95 5.78 7.01 13.80
CA PRO A 95 5.44 6.59 12.43
C PRO A 95 6.00 5.21 12.10
N GLY A 96 7.16 4.84 12.64
CA GLY A 96 7.76 3.50 12.50
C GLY A 96 7.81 3.05 11.04
N ASP A 97 7.68 1.74 10.84
CA ASP A 97 7.63 1.11 9.51
C ASP A 97 6.19 0.90 9.00
N ALA A 98 5.21 1.52 9.65
CA ALA A 98 3.82 1.41 9.23
C ALA A 98 3.65 2.01 7.83
N ILE A 99 3.11 1.22 6.89
CA ILE A 99 2.94 1.61 5.51
C ILE A 99 1.46 1.71 5.18
N LEU A 100 1.08 2.87 4.66
CA LEU A 100 -0.29 3.12 4.26
C LEU A 100 -0.56 2.68 2.81
N GLY A 101 0.39 2.88 1.94
CA GLY A 101 0.33 2.43 0.55
C GLY A 101 1.67 1.86 0.11
N GLN A 102 1.63 0.83 -0.72
CA GLN A 102 2.82 0.11 -1.18
C GLN A 102 2.60 -0.39 -2.60
N GLN A 103 3.57 -0.15 -3.45
CA GLN A 103 3.63 -0.75 -4.77
C GLN A 103 4.30 -2.13 -4.65
N SER A 104 3.84 -3.09 -5.43
CA SER A 104 4.54 -4.37 -5.54
C SER A 104 5.98 -4.17 -6.04
N ALA A 105 6.88 -5.03 -5.58
CA ALA A 105 8.25 -5.02 -6.08
C ALA A 105 8.26 -5.29 -7.59
N PRO A 106 9.19 -4.66 -8.36
CA PRO A 106 9.32 -4.96 -9.78
C PRO A 106 9.59 -6.45 -10.00
N HIS A 107 8.89 -7.04 -10.95
CA HIS A 107 9.20 -8.39 -11.38
C HIS A 107 10.50 -8.37 -12.17
N GLU A 108 11.47 -9.14 -11.71
CA GLU A 108 12.69 -9.40 -12.48
C GLU A 108 12.43 -10.36 -13.63
#